data_f4fc8794b804e408b722c6a8aa9cdc81
#
_entry.id   f4fc8794b804e408b722c6a8aa9cdc81
#
_cell.length_a   1.000
_cell.length_b   1.000
_cell.length_c   1.000
_cell.angle_alpha   90.00
_cell.angle_beta   90.00
_cell.angle_gamma   90.00
#
_symmetry.space_group_name_H-M   'P 1'
#
loop_
_entity.id
_entity.type
_entity.pdbx_description
1 polymer ?
#
loop_
_entity_poly.entity_id
_entity_poly.type
_entity_poly.pdbx_seq_one_letter_code
_entity_poly.pdbx_strand_id
1 'polypeptide(L)'
;MVAGNDGLDYAVIRFDPAKVTPVSNWRGFVINGMGPDPAFGQVACKLGRTTGYSCGVVWGPGDEPGTIVNQVCGRPGDSGAPVTVNNKLVGMIHGAFSDAIPTCIIKYIPLHTPAVTMSMNSILADLAAKDRPGAGFVPIASPTPGPA
;
A
#
# COMPACT_ATOMS: atom_id res chain seq x y z
N MET A 1 13.67 8.71 -9.61
CA MET A 1 13.60 8.66 -8.14
C MET A 1 14.21 9.93 -7.55
N VAL A 2 13.54 10.57 -6.61
CA VAL A 2 14.02 11.80 -5.94
C VAL A 2 14.29 11.60 -4.45
N ALA A 3 13.70 10.57 -3.83
CA ALA A 3 13.94 10.18 -2.44
C ALA A 3 13.59 8.71 -2.26
N GLY A 4 14.00 8.13 -1.15
CA GLY A 4 13.66 6.76 -0.78
C GLY A 4 14.35 6.34 0.51
N ASN A 5 13.99 5.16 0.99
CA ASN A 5 14.57 4.52 2.18
C ASN A 5 14.46 3.00 2.03
N ASP A 6 15.60 2.32 2.01
CA ASP A 6 15.65 0.87 1.86
C ASP A 6 15.00 0.14 3.05
N GLY A 7 15.16 0.67 4.27
CA GLY A 7 14.56 0.08 5.48
C GLY A 7 13.03 0.15 5.51
N LEU A 8 12.43 1.19 4.92
CA LEU A 8 10.99 1.34 4.76
C LEU A 8 10.52 0.96 3.35
N ASP A 9 11.43 0.50 2.50
CA ASP A 9 11.16 -0.02 1.16
C ASP A 9 10.24 0.89 0.33
N TYR A 10 10.58 2.17 0.24
CA TYR A 10 9.85 3.10 -0.61
C TYR A 10 10.79 3.94 -1.46
N ALA A 11 10.24 4.44 -2.56
CA ALA A 11 10.90 5.42 -3.41
C ALA A 11 9.90 6.50 -3.84
N VAL A 12 10.39 7.72 -3.98
CA VAL A 12 9.61 8.84 -4.49
C VAL A 12 10.01 9.10 -5.93
N ILE A 13 9.03 9.14 -6.82
CA ILE A 13 9.21 9.40 -8.24
C ILE A 13 8.44 10.67 -8.56
N ARG A 14 9.12 11.65 -9.16
CA ARG A 14 8.47 12.87 -9.66
C ARG A 14 8.09 12.66 -11.11
N PHE A 15 6.83 12.89 -11.42
CA PHE A 15 6.33 12.90 -12.79
C PHE A 15 6.25 14.34 -13.33
N ASP A 16 6.36 14.46 -14.64
CA ASP A 16 6.08 15.70 -15.35
C ASP A 16 4.55 15.95 -15.36
N PRO A 17 4.06 17.01 -14.72
CA PRO A 17 2.62 17.26 -14.65
C PRO A 17 1.96 17.55 -16.00
N ALA A 18 2.76 17.90 -17.02
CA ALA A 18 2.25 18.05 -18.38
C ALA A 18 1.96 16.72 -19.09
N LYS A 19 2.51 15.61 -18.56
CA LYS A 19 2.43 14.29 -19.19
C LYS A 19 1.62 13.28 -18.38
N VAL A 20 1.41 13.54 -17.10
CA VAL A 20 0.76 12.59 -16.18
C VAL A 20 -0.29 13.32 -15.35
N THR A 21 -1.48 12.75 -15.29
CA THR A 21 -2.54 13.19 -14.37
C THR A 21 -2.72 12.10 -13.30
N PRO A 22 -2.28 12.35 -12.06
CA PRO A 22 -2.52 11.41 -10.96
C PRO A 22 -4.00 11.26 -10.67
N VAL A 23 -4.42 10.03 -10.39
CA VAL A 23 -5.80 9.75 -9.96
C VAL A 23 -5.76 8.92 -8.68
N SER A 24 -6.77 9.09 -7.83
CA SER A 24 -6.92 8.34 -6.59
C SER A 24 -7.98 7.23 -6.69
N ASN A 25 -8.71 7.18 -7.80
CA ASN A 25 -9.75 6.19 -8.05
C ASN A 25 -9.43 5.45 -9.35
N TRP A 26 -9.40 4.14 -9.26
CA TRP A 26 -9.12 3.30 -10.42
C TRP A 26 -9.91 1.99 -10.31
N ARG A 27 -10.71 1.67 -11.33
CA ARG A 27 -11.46 0.40 -11.43
C ARG A 27 -12.22 0.03 -10.14
N GLY A 28 -12.87 1.02 -9.52
CA GLY A 28 -13.62 0.81 -8.29
C GLY A 28 -12.79 0.80 -7.00
N PHE A 29 -11.47 0.81 -7.09
CA PHE A 29 -10.59 1.01 -5.95
C PHE A 29 -10.47 2.51 -5.69
N VAL A 30 -10.84 2.92 -4.48
CA VAL A 30 -10.91 4.33 -4.09
C VAL A 30 -9.92 4.63 -2.99
N ILE A 31 -9.13 5.69 -3.17
CA ILE A 31 -8.32 6.27 -2.10
C ILE A 31 -8.90 7.65 -1.78
N ASN A 32 -9.47 7.75 -0.58
CA ASN A 32 -10.14 8.97 -0.11
C ASN A 32 -9.37 9.55 1.09
N GLY A 33 -8.11 9.91 0.85
CA GLY A 33 -7.23 10.46 1.87
C GLY A 33 -6.47 9.40 2.66
N MET A 34 -5.81 9.85 3.72
CA MET A 34 -5.00 9.01 4.61
C MET A 34 -5.83 8.45 5.76
N GLY A 35 -5.47 7.25 6.19
CA GLY A 35 -6.01 6.62 7.40
C GLY A 35 -4.93 6.33 8.44
N PRO A 36 -5.32 6.08 9.70
CA PRO A 36 -4.39 5.61 10.73
C PRO A 36 -3.93 4.20 10.41
N ASP A 37 -2.81 3.79 11.01
CA ASP A 37 -2.35 2.40 10.91
C ASP A 37 -3.45 1.46 11.41
N PRO A 38 -3.80 0.43 10.62
CA PRO A 38 -4.93 -0.42 10.96
C PRO A 38 -4.60 -1.35 12.13
N ALA A 39 -5.65 -1.69 12.89
CA ALA A 39 -5.58 -2.62 14.00
C ALA A 39 -6.10 -4.01 13.60
N PHE A 40 -5.80 -5.01 14.44
CA PHE A 40 -6.33 -6.36 14.29
C PHE A 40 -7.85 -6.36 14.08
N GLY A 41 -8.28 -7.17 13.12
CA GLY A 41 -9.70 -7.38 12.84
C GLY A 41 -10.30 -6.42 11.81
N GLN A 42 -9.62 -5.32 11.49
CA GLN A 42 -10.07 -4.47 10.38
C GLN A 42 -9.84 -5.17 9.04
N VAL A 43 -10.55 -4.75 8.01
CA VAL A 43 -10.41 -5.30 6.66
C VAL A 43 -9.58 -4.34 5.82
N ALA A 44 -8.46 -4.83 5.33
CA ALA A 44 -7.63 -4.12 4.36
C ALA A 44 -7.95 -4.58 2.94
N CYS A 45 -7.90 -3.67 1.99
CA CYS A 45 -8.07 -3.94 0.56
C CYS A 45 -6.88 -3.38 -0.22
N LYS A 46 -6.52 -4.04 -1.31
CA LYS A 46 -5.45 -3.58 -2.20
C LYS A 46 -5.86 -3.72 -3.66
N LEU A 47 -5.23 -2.95 -4.53
CA LEU A 47 -5.30 -3.12 -5.97
C LEU A 47 -3.89 -3.26 -6.52
N GLY A 48 -3.52 -4.49 -6.87
CA GLY A 48 -2.18 -4.81 -7.38
C GLY A 48 -2.20 -5.18 -8.86
N ARG A 49 -1.02 -5.14 -9.46
CA ARG A 49 -0.84 -5.47 -10.87
C ARG A 49 -1.07 -6.96 -11.15
N THR A 50 -0.57 -7.83 -10.28
CA THR A 50 -0.58 -9.28 -10.52
C THR A 50 -1.89 -9.94 -10.13
N THR A 51 -2.42 -9.63 -8.95
CA THR A 51 -3.61 -10.29 -8.40
C THR A 51 -4.84 -9.38 -8.32
N GLY A 52 -4.74 -8.14 -8.83
CA GLY A 52 -5.86 -7.22 -8.90
C GLY A 52 -6.40 -6.79 -7.53
N TYR A 53 -7.69 -6.62 -7.44
CA TYR A 53 -8.39 -6.21 -6.23
C TYR A 53 -8.60 -7.40 -5.30
N SER A 54 -8.19 -7.26 -4.05
CA SER A 54 -8.49 -8.24 -2.99
C SER A 54 -8.51 -7.58 -1.62
N CYS A 55 -9.26 -8.18 -0.71
CA CYS A 55 -9.37 -7.75 0.67
C CYS A 55 -9.02 -8.90 1.61
N GLY A 56 -8.59 -8.55 2.82
CA GLY A 56 -8.29 -9.53 3.85
C GLY A 56 -8.20 -8.87 5.22
N VAL A 57 -8.33 -9.69 6.26
CA VAL A 57 -8.25 -9.22 7.64
C VAL A 57 -6.85 -8.72 7.97
N VAL A 58 -6.77 -7.67 8.75
CA VAL A 58 -5.51 -7.19 9.34
C VAL A 58 -5.21 -8.03 10.58
N TRP A 59 -4.00 -8.58 10.62
CA TRP A 59 -3.51 -9.36 11.78
C TRP A 59 -2.84 -8.45 12.83
N GLY A 60 -2.21 -7.37 12.44
CA GLY A 60 -1.55 -6.42 13.31
C GLY A 60 -0.16 -6.02 12.83
N PRO A 61 0.66 -5.43 13.71
CA PRO A 61 2.04 -5.08 13.37
C PRO A 61 2.86 -6.31 12.97
N GLY A 62 3.78 -6.11 12.01
CA GLY A 62 4.76 -7.13 11.63
C GLY A 62 6.00 -7.09 12.52
N ASP A 63 6.95 -7.98 12.20
CA ASP A 63 8.20 -8.11 12.97
C ASP A 63 9.14 -6.90 12.77
N GLU A 64 9.10 -6.31 11.60
CA GLU A 64 9.91 -5.12 11.31
C GLU A 64 9.14 -3.84 11.61
N PRO A 65 9.83 -2.78 12.09
CA PRO A 65 9.18 -1.50 12.35
C PRO A 65 8.48 -0.93 11.12
N GLY A 66 7.28 -0.40 11.30
CA GLY A 66 6.50 0.19 10.23
C GLY A 66 5.78 -0.81 9.33
N THR A 67 5.79 -2.10 9.67
CA THR A 67 5.09 -3.13 8.89
C THR A 67 3.75 -3.51 9.51
N ILE A 68 2.83 -3.91 8.64
CA ILE A 68 1.47 -4.34 8.97
C ILE A 68 1.22 -5.66 8.25
N VAL A 69 0.81 -6.69 8.99
CA VAL A 69 0.48 -8.01 8.44
C VAL A 69 -1.01 -8.10 8.17
N ASN A 70 -1.38 -8.52 6.98
CA ASN A 70 -2.78 -8.68 6.58
C ASN A 70 -2.95 -9.83 5.57
N GLN A 71 -4.18 -10.26 5.36
CA GLN A 71 -4.51 -11.44 4.56
C GLN A 71 -4.95 -11.10 3.13
N VAL A 72 -4.54 -9.96 2.59
CA VAL A 72 -4.80 -9.68 1.16
C VAL A 72 -4.02 -10.66 0.28
N CYS A 73 -4.54 -10.92 -0.90
CA CYS A 73 -3.88 -11.80 -1.87
C CYS A 73 -2.71 -11.05 -2.53
N GLY A 74 -1.49 -11.40 -2.15
CA GLY A 74 -0.26 -10.80 -2.69
C GLY A 74 0.62 -11.82 -3.39
N ARG A 75 1.18 -11.43 -4.54
CA ARG A 75 2.15 -12.20 -5.32
C ARG A 75 3.24 -11.30 -5.87
N PRO A 76 4.37 -11.85 -6.33
CA PRO A 76 5.37 -11.07 -7.04
C PRO A 76 4.74 -10.21 -8.15
N GLY A 77 5.07 -8.92 -8.16
CA GLY A 77 4.49 -7.92 -9.05
C GLY A 77 3.39 -7.06 -8.41
N ASP A 78 2.90 -7.43 -7.23
CA ASP A 78 1.98 -6.60 -6.43
C ASP A 78 2.72 -5.62 -5.50
N SER A 79 4.03 -5.72 -5.37
CA SER A 79 4.84 -4.81 -4.55
C SER A 79 4.61 -3.35 -4.96
N GLY A 80 4.44 -2.47 -3.98
CA GLY A 80 4.10 -1.07 -4.20
C GLY A 80 2.60 -0.81 -4.39
N ALA A 81 1.76 -1.85 -4.46
CA ALA A 81 0.32 -1.68 -4.57
C ALA A 81 -0.26 -0.97 -3.34
N PRO A 82 -1.18 -0.02 -3.53
CA PRO A 82 -1.80 0.69 -2.42
C PRO A 82 -2.71 -0.23 -1.61
N VAL A 83 -2.66 -0.05 -0.29
CA VAL A 83 -3.52 -0.76 0.68
C VAL A 83 -4.39 0.26 1.40
N THR A 84 -5.68 -0.01 1.46
CA THR A 84 -6.66 0.86 2.11
C THR A 84 -7.44 0.12 3.20
N VAL A 85 -7.91 0.89 4.18
CA VAL A 85 -8.95 0.46 5.13
C VAL A 85 -10.03 1.54 5.08
N ASN A 86 -11.27 1.14 4.83
CA ASN A 86 -12.40 2.07 4.65
C ASN A 86 -12.11 3.17 3.61
N ASN A 87 -11.49 2.81 2.50
CA ASN A 87 -11.08 3.72 1.42
C ASN A 87 -10.02 4.77 1.83
N LYS A 88 -9.39 4.63 2.97
CA LYS A 88 -8.27 5.47 3.40
C LYS A 88 -6.95 4.73 3.17
N LEU A 89 -5.99 5.41 2.58
CA LEU A 89 -4.67 4.84 2.33
C LEU A 89 -3.95 4.60 3.65
N VAL A 90 -3.50 3.36 3.87
CA VAL A 90 -2.78 2.97 5.09
C VAL A 90 -1.38 2.44 4.79
N GLY A 91 -1.10 2.02 3.58
CA GLY A 91 0.22 1.51 3.24
C GLY A 91 0.38 1.04 1.81
N MET A 92 1.50 0.39 1.56
CA MET A 92 1.83 -0.25 0.28
C MET A 92 2.32 -1.68 0.52
N ILE A 93 1.99 -2.59 -0.39
CA ILE A 93 2.47 -3.97 -0.32
C ILE A 93 4.00 -3.99 -0.38
N HIS A 94 4.61 -4.66 0.58
CA HIS A 94 6.06 -4.86 0.69
C HIS A 94 6.47 -6.28 0.30
N GLY A 95 5.81 -7.30 0.86
CA GLY A 95 6.20 -8.68 0.60
C GLY A 95 5.29 -9.71 1.24
N ALA A 96 5.77 -10.95 1.29
CA ALA A 96 5.10 -12.05 1.98
C ALA A 96 5.62 -12.18 3.41
N PHE A 97 4.74 -12.57 4.32
CA PHE A 97 5.09 -12.78 5.73
C PHE A 97 6.02 -13.98 5.93
N SER A 98 5.82 -15.06 5.17
CA SER A 98 6.62 -16.27 5.31
C SER A 98 6.83 -16.96 3.97
N ASP A 99 8.07 -17.35 3.70
CA ASP A 99 8.42 -18.18 2.52
C ASP A 99 8.04 -19.66 2.71
N ALA A 100 7.78 -20.08 3.95
CA ALA A 100 7.39 -21.44 4.27
C ALA A 100 5.90 -21.74 3.96
N ILE A 101 5.09 -20.70 3.78
CA ILE A 101 3.67 -20.79 3.44
C ILE A 101 3.48 -20.40 1.98
N PRO A 102 2.68 -21.14 1.20
CA PRO A 102 2.45 -20.80 -0.21
C PRO A 102 1.89 -19.41 -0.39
N THR A 103 2.32 -18.73 -1.46
CA THR A 103 1.74 -17.44 -1.86
C THR A 103 0.31 -17.61 -2.35
N CYS A 104 -0.45 -16.52 -2.35
CA CYS A 104 -1.82 -16.51 -2.85
C CYS A 104 -1.85 -16.89 -4.34
N ILE A 105 -2.65 -17.91 -4.69
CA ILE A 105 -2.90 -18.30 -6.09
C ILE A 105 -4.21 -17.67 -6.56
N ILE A 106 -5.26 -17.76 -5.74
CA ILE A 106 -6.60 -17.26 -6.04
C ILE A 106 -7.09 -16.47 -4.83
N LYS A 107 -7.54 -15.25 -5.07
CA LYS A 107 -7.99 -14.32 -4.00
C LYS A 107 -9.18 -14.83 -3.18
N TYR A 108 -9.89 -15.83 -3.66
CA TYR A 108 -11.05 -16.41 -2.97
C TYR A 108 -10.69 -17.53 -2.01
N ILE A 109 -9.43 -17.99 -2.04
CA ILE A 109 -8.94 -19.06 -1.15
C ILE A 109 -7.97 -18.41 -0.16
N PRO A 110 -8.34 -18.32 1.15
CA PRO A 110 -7.52 -17.62 2.15
C PRO A 110 -6.33 -18.45 2.66
N LEU A 111 -6.08 -19.62 2.10
CA LEU A 111 -5.00 -20.53 2.50
C LEU A 111 -3.68 -20.13 1.82
N HIS A 112 -3.14 -18.97 2.21
CA HIS A 112 -1.87 -18.46 1.69
C HIS A 112 -1.16 -17.68 2.77
N THR A 113 0.14 -17.39 2.54
CA THR A 113 0.89 -16.52 3.43
C THR A 113 0.23 -15.15 3.52
N PRO A 114 0.16 -14.54 4.72
CA PRO A 114 -0.21 -13.15 4.83
C PRO A 114 0.73 -12.25 4.02
N ALA A 115 0.23 -11.11 3.60
CA ALA A 115 1.02 -10.05 3.00
C ALA A 115 1.58 -9.12 4.09
N VAL A 116 2.75 -8.58 3.84
CA VAL A 116 3.34 -7.52 4.64
C VAL A 116 3.17 -6.20 3.90
N THR A 117 2.58 -5.24 4.57
CA THR A 117 2.34 -3.88 4.07
C THR A 117 3.23 -2.92 4.83
N MET A 118 3.90 -2.02 4.12
CA MET A 118 4.64 -0.93 4.75
C MET A 118 3.67 0.21 5.07
N SER A 119 3.67 0.66 6.32
CA SER A 119 2.80 1.74 6.80
C SER A 119 3.05 3.04 6.02
N MET A 120 2.00 3.61 5.45
CA MET A 120 2.10 4.90 4.79
C MET A 120 2.42 6.03 5.77
N ASN A 121 1.90 5.98 6.98
CA ASN A 121 2.23 6.95 8.02
C ASN A 121 3.71 6.93 8.38
N SER A 122 4.31 5.74 8.46
CA SER A 122 5.77 5.60 8.69
C SER A 122 6.58 6.15 7.51
N ILE A 123 6.17 5.89 6.28
CA ILE A 123 6.82 6.41 5.08
C ILE A 123 6.76 7.94 5.05
N LEU A 124 5.59 8.52 5.29
CA LEU A 124 5.41 9.98 5.26
C LEU A 124 6.16 10.67 6.38
N ALA A 125 6.24 10.06 7.57
CA ALA A 125 7.03 10.57 8.68
C ALA A 125 8.53 10.59 8.36
N ASP A 126 9.05 9.51 7.77
CA ASP A 126 10.44 9.43 7.33
C ASP A 126 10.73 10.47 6.23
N LEU A 127 9.84 10.60 5.28
CA LEU A 127 9.98 11.56 4.19
C LEU A 127 9.97 13.01 4.70
N ALA A 128 9.10 13.33 5.67
CA ALA A 128 9.05 14.65 6.29
C ALA A 128 10.30 14.97 7.11
N ALA A 129 10.89 13.95 7.75
CA ALA A 129 12.13 14.13 8.54
C ALA A 129 13.38 14.34 7.66
N LYS A 130 13.31 14.02 6.38
CA LYS A 130 14.39 14.22 5.41
C LYS A 130 14.15 15.50 4.64
N ASP A 131 15.07 16.44 4.69
CA ASP A 131 15.01 17.67 3.91
C ASP A 131 15.41 17.38 2.45
N ARG A 132 14.54 16.66 1.72
CA ARG A 132 14.73 16.21 0.34
C ARG A 132 13.48 16.48 -0.49
N PRO A 133 13.58 16.41 -1.82
CA PRO A 133 12.40 16.50 -2.68
C PRO A 133 11.33 15.49 -2.29
N GLY A 134 10.11 15.95 -2.08
CA GLY A 134 9.00 15.15 -1.58
C GLY A 134 8.72 15.31 -0.08
N ALA A 135 9.60 15.97 0.68
CA ALA A 135 9.34 16.25 2.10
C ALA A 135 8.02 17.03 2.24
N GLY A 136 7.17 16.61 3.19
CA GLY A 136 5.85 17.20 3.38
C GLY A 136 4.79 16.72 2.39
N PHE A 137 5.11 15.82 1.47
CA PHE A 137 4.10 15.21 0.60
C PHE A 137 3.03 14.50 1.42
N VAL A 138 1.76 14.75 1.07
CA VAL A 138 0.59 14.08 1.67
C VAL A 138 -0.32 13.61 0.54
N PRO A 139 -0.64 12.31 0.46
CA PRO A 139 -1.62 11.83 -0.49
C PRO A 139 -3.01 12.44 -0.21
N ILE A 140 -3.63 12.97 -1.25
CA ILE A 140 -5.00 13.51 -1.17
C ILE A 140 -5.89 12.81 -2.20
N ALA A 141 -7.20 12.84 -1.96
CA ALA A 141 -8.15 12.36 -2.95
C ALA A 141 -8.07 13.21 -4.22
N SER A 142 -8.12 12.56 -5.37
CA SER A 142 -8.21 13.27 -6.66
C SER A 142 -9.57 13.95 -6.79
N PRO A 143 -9.64 15.21 -7.25
CA PRO A 143 -10.92 15.86 -7.53
C PRO A 143 -11.62 15.26 -8.77
N THR A 144 -10.88 14.55 -9.63
CA THR A 144 -11.40 13.93 -10.84
C THR A 144 -11.39 12.43 -10.67
N PRO A 145 -12.54 11.72 -10.86
CA PRO A 145 -12.56 10.26 -10.85
C PRO A 145 -11.64 9.69 -11.92
N GLY A 146 -10.95 8.60 -11.59
CA GLY A 146 -10.22 7.82 -12.58
C GLY A 146 -11.14 7.05 -13.49
N PRO A 147 -10.62 6.49 -14.60
CA PRO A 147 -11.43 5.65 -15.49
C PRO A 147 -11.97 4.42 -14.76
N ALA A 148 -13.15 4.01 -15.15
CA ALA A 148 -13.85 2.86 -14.59
C ALA A 148 -13.17 1.53 -14.95
#